data_8988ef32aa8ca4961b780ffe1b2fd2d0
#
_entry.id   8988ef32aa8ca4961b780ffe1b2fd2d0
#
_cell.length_a   1.000
_cell.length_b   1.000
_cell.length_c   1.000
_cell.angle_alpha   90.00
_cell.angle_beta   90.00
_cell.angle_gamma   90.00
#
_symmetry.space_group_name_H-M   'P 1'
#
loop_
_entity.id
_entity.type
_entity.pdbx_description
1 polymer ?
#
loop_
_entity_poly.entity_id
_entity_poly.type
_entity_poly.pdbx_seq_one_letter_code
_entity_poly.pdbx_strand_id
1 'polypeptide(L)'
;MYQSVLIAVDGSNNSMRAAEEAIKLDAKHYTILSVITAEDSKESVLHGTGDSKSDRENELEHIITKFSGYHFDVLFEHGYPKEKIVEIANHHNHDLLVIGTRGLSGLKEVVMGSVSRHVVKHSDINVLIVK
;
A
#
# COMPACT_ATOMS: atom_id res chain seq x y z
N MET A 1 5.61 3.66 20.61
CA MET A 1 5.13 4.46 19.45
C MET A 1 5.99 4.16 18.24
N TYR A 2 5.35 3.88 17.11
CA TYR A 2 6.05 3.68 15.86
C TYR A 2 6.62 5.00 15.32
N GLN A 3 7.82 4.95 14.79
CA GLN A 3 8.46 6.12 14.20
C GLN A 3 8.06 6.30 12.75
N SER A 4 8.05 5.21 11.98
CA SER A 4 7.75 5.25 10.55
C SER A 4 6.93 4.04 10.14
N VAL A 5 5.70 4.28 9.74
CA VAL A 5 4.76 3.25 9.30
C VAL A 5 4.65 3.28 7.78
N LEU A 6 4.91 2.13 7.16
CA LEU A 6 4.74 1.94 5.73
C LEU A 6 3.37 1.29 5.48
N ILE A 7 2.59 1.85 4.56
CA ILE A 7 1.26 1.33 4.25
C ILE A 7 1.22 1.02 2.76
N ALA A 8 0.99 -0.25 2.42
CA ALA A 8 0.85 -0.66 1.03
C ALA A 8 -0.61 -0.54 0.60
N VAL A 9 -0.86 0.26 -0.43
CA VAL A 9 -2.23 0.54 -0.91
C VAL A 9 -2.33 0.36 -2.43
N ASP A 10 -3.50 -0.07 -2.89
CA ASP A 10 -3.79 -0.26 -4.31
C ASP A 10 -5.09 0.42 -4.75
N GLY A 11 -5.73 1.19 -3.86
CA GLY A 11 -7.01 1.85 -4.12
C GLY A 11 -8.23 1.02 -3.75
N SER A 12 -8.06 -0.24 -3.34
CA SER A 12 -9.17 -1.10 -2.94
C SER A 12 -9.76 -0.69 -1.60
N ASN A 13 -10.98 -1.15 -1.32
CA ASN A 13 -11.61 -0.94 -0.01
C ASN A 13 -10.79 -1.56 1.12
N ASN A 14 -10.12 -2.67 0.86
CA ASN A 14 -9.28 -3.32 1.84
C ASN A 14 -8.05 -2.46 2.17
N SER A 15 -7.43 -1.83 1.16
CA SER A 15 -6.33 -0.91 1.41
C SER A 15 -6.78 0.38 2.10
N MET A 16 -8.02 0.82 1.86
CA MET A 16 -8.60 1.95 2.61
C MET A 16 -8.70 1.60 4.11
N ARG A 17 -9.19 0.39 4.43
CA ARG A 17 -9.27 -0.05 5.83
C ARG A 17 -7.88 -0.17 6.45
N ALA A 18 -6.88 -0.61 5.69
CA ALA A 18 -5.50 -0.67 6.16
C ALA A 18 -4.99 0.73 6.53
N ALA A 19 -5.27 1.73 5.69
CA ALA A 19 -4.91 3.12 5.95
C ALA A 19 -5.60 3.65 7.20
N GLU A 20 -6.89 3.38 7.37
CA GLU A 20 -7.66 3.82 8.54
C GLU A 20 -7.11 3.23 9.83
N GLU A 21 -6.75 1.95 9.82
CA GLU A 21 -6.15 1.30 10.99
C GLU A 21 -4.75 1.85 11.29
N ALA A 22 -3.97 2.14 10.24
CA ALA A 22 -2.65 2.73 10.42
C ALA A 22 -2.70 4.10 11.10
N ILE A 23 -3.67 4.93 10.73
CA ILE A 23 -3.83 6.27 11.32
C ILE A 23 -4.09 6.17 12.82
N LYS A 24 -4.82 5.16 13.27
CA LYS A 24 -5.11 4.95 14.70
C LYS A 24 -3.85 4.71 15.54
N LEU A 25 -2.75 4.30 14.91
CA LEU A 25 -1.49 4.03 15.61
C LEU A 25 -0.74 5.31 16.00
N ASP A 26 -1.14 6.45 15.45
CA ASP A 26 -0.54 7.76 15.76
C ASP A 26 0.99 7.75 15.65
N ALA A 27 1.49 7.26 14.52
CA ALA A 27 2.92 7.20 14.26
C ALA A 27 3.47 8.59 13.94
N LYS A 28 4.77 8.75 14.11
CA LYS A 28 5.43 10.02 13.80
C LYS A 28 5.46 10.33 12.31
N HIS A 29 5.56 9.30 11.48
CA HIS A 29 5.60 9.47 10.04
C HIS A 29 4.93 8.30 9.33
N TYR A 30 4.25 8.57 8.23
CA TYR A 30 3.61 7.55 7.40
C TYR A 30 4.16 7.63 5.98
N THR A 31 4.39 6.48 5.37
CA THR A 31 4.69 6.39 3.94
C THR A 31 3.61 5.55 3.27
N ILE A 32 2.90 6.16 2.34
CA ILE A 32 1.86 5.48 1.57
C ILE A 32 2.54 4.97 0.30
N LEU A 33 2.67 3.65 0.18
CA LEU A 33 3.33 3.02 -0.96
C LEU A 33 2.30 2.41 -1.90
N SER A 34 2.40 2.75 -3.17
CA SER A 34 1.61 2.10 -4.21
C SER A 34 2.52 1.60 -5.31
N VAL A 35 2.41 0.31 -5.63
CA VAL A 35 3.21 -0.32 -6.67
C VAL A 35 2.38 -0.41 -7.95
N ILE A 36 2.91 0.16 -9.02
CA ILE A 36 2.29 0.17 -10.34
C ILE A 36 2.87 -0.99 -11.15
N THR A 37 2.01 -1.89 -11.61
CA THR A 37 2.43 -3.05 -12.39
C THR A 37 2.50 -2.73 -13.88
N ALA A 38 3.09 -3.64 -14.67
CA ALA A 38 3.07 -3.54 -16.12
C ALA A 38 1.63 -3.57 -16.65
N GLU A 39 0.74 -4.34 -16.00
CA GLU A 39 -0.68 -4.39 -16.34
C GLU A 39 -1.34 -3.03 -16.12
N ASP A 40 -1.07 -2.38 -14.99
CA ASP A 40 -1.57 -1.04 -14.69
C ASP A 40 -1.15 -0.04 -15.76
N SER A 41 0.08 -0.13 -16.23
CA SER A 41 0.60 0.77 -17.26
C SER A 41 -0.11 0.55 -18.59
N LYS A 42 -0.41 -0.70 -18.95
CA LYS A 42 -1.19 -1.02 -20.16
C LYS A 42 -2.61 -0.48 -20.05
N GLU A 43 -3.25 -0.67 -18.88
CA GLU A 43 -4.58 -0.17 -18.63
C GLU A 43 -4.65 1.35 -18.75
N SER A 44 -3.64 2.04 -18.25
CA SER A 44 -3.55 3.50 -18.34
C SER A 44 -3.50 3.98 -19.79
N VAL A 45 -2.74 3.31 -20.63
CA VAL A 45 -2.66 3.64 -22.05
C VAL A 45 -3.97 3.37 -22.77
N LEU A 46 -4.63 2.25 -22.46
CA LEU A 46 -5.86 1.84 -23.16
C LEU A 46 -7.11 2.56 -22.66
N HIS A 47 -7.23 2.79 -21.37
CA HIS A 47 -8.46 3.25 -20.73
C HIS A 47 -8.28 4.43 -19.77
N GLY A 48 -7.07 4.93 -19.58
CA GLY A 48 -6.75 6.02 -18.66
C GLY A 48 -6.14 7.21 -19.39
N THR A 49 -5.32 7.96 -18.67
CA THR A 49 -4.65 9.17 -19.18
C THR A 49 -3.41 8.85 -20.01
N GLY A 50 -2.92 7.62 -19.96
CA GLY A 50 -1.63 7.24 -20.53
C GLY A 50 -0.47 7.42 -19.55
N ASP A 51 -0.72 8.04 -18.40
CA ASP A 51 0.24 8.22 -17.30
C ASP A 51 -0.25 7.39 -16.12
N SER A 52 0.34 6.21 -15.92
CA SER A 52 -0.10 5.27 -14.88
C SER A 52 0.06 5.82 -13.47
N LYS A 53 1.06 6.66 -13.23
CA LYS A 53 1.25 7.31 -11.94
C LYS A 53 0.11 8.28 -11.65
N SER A 54 -0.23 9.10 -12.62
CA SER A 54 -1.33 10.06 -12.50
C SER A 54 -2.66 9.37 -12.27
N ASP A 55 -2.92 8.28 -12.99
CA ASP A 55 -4.13 7.49 -12.81
C ASP A 55 -4.19 6.88 -11.42
N ARG A 56 -3.08 6.31 -10.94
CA ARG A 56 -3.03 5.75 -9.59
C ARG A 56 -3.20 6.83 -8.52
N GLU A 57 -2.61 8.00 -8.71
CA GLU A 57 -2.80 9.14 -7.81
C GLU A 57 -4.27 9.48 -7.64
N ASN A 58 -5.02 9.52 -8.75
CA ASN A 58 -6.45 9.78 -8.72
C ASN A 58 -7.23 8.68 -7.98
N GLU A 59 -6.87 7.43 -8.21
CA GLU A 59 -7.48 6.29 -7.52
C GLU A 59 -7.25 6.31 -6.01
N LEU A 60 -6.11 6.85 -5.57
CA LEU A 60 -5.74 6.90 -4.15
C LEU A 60 -6.17 8.17 -3.45
N GLU A 61 -6.74 9.14 -4.14
CA GLU A 61 -7.10 10.44 -3.55
C GLU A 61 -7.90 10.29 -2.26
N HIS A 62 -8.88 9.40 -2.25
CA HIS A 62 -9.73 9.17 -1.07
C HIS A 62 -8.96 8.57 0.12
N ILE A 63 -7.85 7.87 -0.14
CA ILE A 63 -6.98 7.35 0.90
C ILE A 63 -6.03 8.45 1.38
N ILE A 64 -5.40 9.14 0.45
CA ILE A 64 -4.39 10.17 0.75
C ILE A 64 -4.99 11.30 1.59
N THR A 65 -6.22 11.72 1.28
CA THR A 65 -6.88 12.80 2.03
C THR A 65 -7.09 12.46 3.51
N LYS A 66 -7.15 11.19 3.87
CA LYS A 66 -7.29 10.78 5.27
C LYS A 66 -6.05 11.08 6.11
N PHE A 67 -4.91 11.29 5.47
CA PHE A 67 -3.66 11.61 6.16
C PHE A 67 -3.46 13.11 6.37
N SER A 68 -4.43 13.93 5.98
CA SER A 68 -4.38 15.37 6.22
C SER A 68 -4.17 15.65 7.71
N GLY A 69 -3.19 16.47 8.05
CA GLY A 69 -2.83 16.74 9.44
C GLY A 69 -1.76 15.82 10.02
N TYR A 70 -1.36 14.79 9.28
CA TYR A 70 -0.28 13.89 9.68
C TYR A 70 0.97 14.13 8.82
N HIS A 71 2.12 13.75 9.33
CA HIS A 71 3.35 13.76 8.53
C HIS A 71 3.36 12.52 7.64
N PHE A 72 3.30 12.70 6.35
CA PHE A 72 3.27 11.59 5.42
C PHE A 72 3.91 11.90 4.08
N ASP A 73 4.35 10.85 3.40
CA ASP A 73 4.81 10.88 2.02
C ASP A 73 4.04 9.84 1.21
N VAL A 74 3.92 10.08 -0.09
CA VAL A 74 3.35 9.10 -1.01
C VAL A 74 4.45 8.65 -1.95
N LEU A 75 4.66 7.35 -2.03
CA LEU A 75 5.71 6.75 -2.84
C LEU A 75 5.08 5.84 -3.90
N PHE A 76 5.36 6.13 -5.16
CA PHE A 76 4.96 5.30 -6.29
C PHE A 76 6.18 4.55 -6.82
N GLU A 77 6.07 3.22 -6.91
CA GLU A 77 7.12 2.39 -7.45
C GLU A 77 6.57 1.52 -8.57
N HIS A 78 7.39 1.21 -9.55
CA HIS A 78 7.01 0.31 -10.65
C HIS A 78 7.63 -1.06 -10.40
N GLY A 79 6.88 -2.10 -10.63
CA GLY A 79 7.40 -3.46 -10.50
C GLY A 79 6.34 -4.46 -10.05
N TYR A 80 6.81 -5.49 -9.37
CA TYR A 80 5.96 -6.55 -8.83
C TYR A 80 5.65 -6.23 -7.37
N PRO A 81 4.35 -6.12 -7.01
CA PRO A 81 3.96 -5.63 -5.67
C PRO A 81 4.61 -6.39 -4.52
N LYS A 82 4.57 -7.72 -4.51
CA LYS A 82 5.08 -8.48 -3.37
C LYS A 82 6.59 -8.29 -3.17
N GLU A 83 7.34 -8.17 -4.25
CA GLU A 83 8.79 -7.96 -4.17
C GLU A 83 9.14 -6.53 -3.80
N LYS A 84 8.46 -5.55 -4.40
CA LYS A 84 8.69 -4.13 -4.12
C LYS A 84 8.33 -3.75 -2.70
N ILE A 85 7.21 -4.24 -2.21
CA ILE A 85 6.77 -3.95 -0.84
C ILE A 85 7.81 -4.44 0.16
N VAL A 86 8.28 -5.67 -0.01
CA VAL A 86 9.32 -6.25 0.87
C VAL A 86 10.62 -5.45 0.78
N GLU A 87 11.04 -5.10 -0.44
CA GLU A 87 12.25 -4.30 -0.65
C GLU A 87 12.18 -2.98 0.10
N ILE A 88 11.08 -2.24 -0.06
CA ILE A 88 10.90 -0.95 0.60
C ILE A 88 10.82 -1.12 2.12
N ALA A 89 10.08 -2.13 2.58
CA ALA A 89 9.93 -2.39 4.02
C ALA A 89 11.28 -2.67 4.67
N ASN A 90 12.14 -3.45 4.01
CA ASN A 90 13.38 -3.93 4.60
C ASN A 90 14.55 -2.95 4.48
N HIS A 91 14.50 -2.01 3.55
CA HIS A 91 15.65 -1.15 3.23
C HIS A 91 15.47 0.35 3.47
N HIS A 92 14.29 0.79 3.91
CA HIS A 92 13.96 2.22 4.02
C HIS A 92 13.65 2.70 5.43
N ASN A 93 14.13 1.99 6.46
CA ASN A 93 14.02 2.41 7.87
C ASN A 93 12.58 2.58 8.39
N HIS A 94 11.68 1.70 7.95
CA HIS A 94 10.34 1.62 8.54
C HIS A 94 10.34 0.64 9.70
N ASP A 95 9.48 0.84 10.68
CA ASP A 95 9.37 -0.06 11.84
C ASP A 95 8.05 -0.83 11.90
N LEU A 96 7.13 -0.54 10.99
CA LEU A 96 5.90 -1.30 10.84
C LEU A 96 5.41 -1.22 9.39
N LEU A 97 4.96 -2.34 8.87
CA LEU A 97 4.25 -2.41 7.59
C LEU A 97 2.80 -2.73 7.84
N VAL A 98 1.88 -1.94 7.28
CA VAL A 98 0.44 -2.19 7.35
C VAL A 98 -0.05 -2.54 5.96
N ILE A 99 -0.77 -3.64 5.84
CA ILE A 99 -1.27 -4.12 4.56
C ILE A 99 -2.62 -4.83 4.75
N GLY A 100 -3.51 -4.71 3.77
CA GLY A 100 -4.76 -5.44 3.76
C GLY A 100 -4.54 -6.92 3.44
N THR A 101 -5.50 -7.77 3.82
CA THR A 101 -5.42 -9.20 3.53
C THR A 101 -5.52 -9.49 2.04
N ARG A 102 -6.13 -8.59 1.25
CA ARG A 102 -6.38 -8.78 -0.18
C ARG A 102 -6.45 -7.43 -0.88
N GLY A 103 -6.19 -7.45 -2.19
CA GLY A 103 -6.30 -6.25 -3.02
C GLY A 103 -7.59 -6.23 -3.83
N LEU A 104 -7.47 -5.78 -5.07
CA LEU A 104 -8.60 -5.61 -5.99
C LEU A 104 -9.23 -6.92 -6.46
N SER A 105 -8.62 -8.07 -6.20
CA SER A 105 -9.11 -9.38 -6.64
C SER A 105 -10.46 -9.77 -6.04
N GLY A 106 -10.90 -9.11 -4.97
CA GLY A 106 -12.27 -9.25 -4.47
C GLY A 106 -12.65 -10.60 -3.86
N LEU A 107 -11.70 -11.31 -3.30
CA LEU A 107 -11.98 -12.58 -2.62
C LEU A 107 -12.92 -12.35 -1.45
N LYS A 108 -14.02 -13.07 -1.40
CA LYS A 108 -15.06 -12.90 -0.38
C LYS A 108 -14.70 -13.51 0.97
N GLU A 109 -13.81 -14.48 0.99
CA GLU A 109 -13.40 -15.16 2.21
C GLU A 109 -12.20 -14.44 2.83
N VAL A 110 -12.07 -14.57 4.15
CA VAL A 110 -10.93 -13.98 4.87
C VAL A 110 -9.73 -14.90 4.67
N VAL A 111 -9.20 -14.89 3.47
CA VAL A 111 -7.99 -15.62 3.11
C VAL A 111 -6.94 -14.59 2.76
N MET A 112 -5.74 -14.73 3.28
CA MET A 112 -4.65 -13.86 2.92
C MET A 112 -4.33 -14.01 1.43
N GLY A 113 -4.27 -12.88 0.71
CA GLY A 113 -3.87 -12.87 -0.69
C GLY A 113 -2.41 -13.25 -0.87
N SER A 114 -2.00 -13.49 -2.11
CA SER A 114 -0.61 -13.87 -2.40
C SER A 114 0.39 -12.80 -1.97
N VAL A 115 0.05 -11.53 -2.13
CA VAL A 115 0.92 -10.42 -1.77
C VAL A 115 1.10 -10.35 -0.25
N SER A 116 0.00 -10.33 0.51
CA SER A 116 0.08 -10.22 1.96
C SER A 116 0.80 -11.42 2.58
N ARG A 117 0.57 -12.61 2.05
CA ARG A 117 1.25 -13.84 2.53
C ARG A 117 2.76 -13.75 2.29
N HIS A 118 3.16 -13.34 1.11
CA HIS A 118 4.58 -13.19 0.75
C HIS A 118 5.26 -12.15 1.65
N VAL A 119 4.59 -11.02 1.87
CA VAL A 119 5.09 -9.92 2.68
C VAL A 119 5.29 -10.35 4.13
N VAL A 120 4.32 -11.07 4.72
CA VAL A 120 4.45 -11.58 6.07
C VAL A 120 5.67 -12.49 6.21
N LYS A 121 5.90 -13.34 5.21
CA LYS A 121 7.00 -14.29 5.23
C LYS A 121 8.38 -13.64 5.09
N HIS A 122 8.48 -12.58 4.30
CA HIS A 122 9.78 -12.01 3.91
C HIS A 122 10.11 -10.66 4.52
N SER A 123 9.19 -10.02 5.21
CA SER A 123 9.44 -8.74 5.86
C SER A 123 10.34 -8.91 7.08
N ASP A 124 11.35 -8.05 7.21
CA ASP A 124 12.21 -8.00 8.38
C ASP A 124 11.60 -7.17 9.52
N ILE A 125 10.55 -6.42 9.22
CA ILE A 125 9.86 -5.60 10.22
C ILE A 125 8.49 -6.21 10.52
N ASN A 126 7.87 -5.74 11.60
CA ASN A 126 6.53 -6.20 11.99
C ASN A 126 5.50 -5.85 10.91
N VAL A 127 4.53 -6.73 10.73
CA VAL A 127 3.47 -6.55 9.74
C VAL A 127 2.11 -6.59 10.44
N LEU A 128 1.31 -5.56 10.24
CA LEU A 128 -0.08 -5.53 10.67
C LEU A 128 -0.95 -5.87 9.46
N ILE A 129 -1.69 -6.95 9.57
CA ILE A 129 -2.63 -7.37 8.54
C ILE A 129 -4.03 -6.88 8.91
N VAL A 130 -4.65 -6.15 7.98
CA VAL A 130 -5.99 -5.60 8.17
C VAL A 130 -6.99 -6.34 7.29
N LYS A 131 -8.05 -6.85 7.90
CA LYS A 131 -9.11 -7.57 7.18
C LYS A 131 -10.03 -6.65 6.41
#